data_eba705bd6ff1053a0a3536b56cb629a2
#
_entry.id   eba705bd6ff1053a0a3536b56cb629a2
#
_cell.length_a   1.000
_cell.length_b   1.000
_cell.length_c   1.000
_cell.angle_alpha   90.00
_cell.angle_beta   90.00
_cell.angle_gamma   90.00
#
_symmetry.space_group_name_H-M   'P 1'
#
loop_
_entity.id
_entity.type
_entity.pdbx_description
1 polymer ?
#
loop_
_entity_poly.entity_id
_entity_poly.type
_entity_poly.pdbx_seq_one_letter_code
_entity_poly.pdbx_strand_id
1 'polypeptide(L)'
;PAATTQAASTAETTAPSTEAAADTAASTADVTTIKDGTLMVGVEIGYPPMEYFDTDGATPIGFDVEVANALADYLGLELELVDTSWDGIFAGVDTGKYDCIISCVSITDERKGQFNLTKPYVSNHTVLIVPNDSEIDSMEALNGHSTAVQAETTADDYMKEHSAELGAELFQYDKVINCFDDLKAGRTDSVFTDSVVAAYYLGDEASNYKTVWENDELEPIGICLKKGNDGLSQAIDDALDALSADGTLGTIAEKYFGTDLTAGLR
;
A
#
# COMPACT_ATOMS: atom_id res chain seq x y z
N PRO A 1 -44.38 49.40 -56.52
CA PRO A 1 -44.12 48.17 -55.76
C PRO A 1 -42.99 48.42 -54.79
N ALA A 2 -43.37 48.28 -53.53
CA ALA A 2 -42.59 48.67 -52.39
C ALA A 2 -41.53 47.62 -52.00
N ALA A 3 -40.34 48.10 -51.69
CA ALA A 3 -39.30 47.34 -51.02
C ALA A 3 -39.45 47.44 -49.54
N THR A 4 -39.56 46.32 -48.84
CA THR A 4 -39.59 46.23 -47.37
C THR A 4 -38.22 45.78 -46.89
N THR A 5 -37.55 46.64 -46.14
CA THR A 5 -36.28 46.41 -45.46
C THR A 5 -36.55 45.65 -44.18
N GLN A 6 -35.90 44.50 -44.01
CA GLN A 6 -35.95 43.73 -42.77
C GLN A 6 -34.59 43.83 -42.07
N ALA A 7 -34.66 44.35 -40.82
CA ALA A 7 -33.50 44.54 -39.97
C ALA A 7 -32.97 43.21 -39.43
N ALA A 8 -31.67 43.05 -39.48
CA ALA A 8 -30.97 41.91 -38.82
C ALA A 8 -30.79 42.15 -37.33
N SER A 9 -31.31 41.23 -36.52
CA SER A 9 -31.07 41.15 -35.08
C SER A 9 -29.80 40.35 -34.85
N THR A 10 -28.80 40.98 -34.29
CA THR A 10 -27.59 40.33 -33.77
C THR A 10 -27.92 39.69 -32.42
N ALA A 11 -27.93 38.36 -32.37
CA ALA A 11 -27.96 37.61 -31.11
C ALA A 11 -26.53 37.49 -30.57
N GLU A 12 -26.28 38.11 -29.43
CA GLU A 12 -25.08 37.88 -28.62
C GLU A 12 -25.15 36.50 -28.00
N THR A 13 -24.21 35.63 -28.43
CA THR A 13 -23.99 34.32 -27.80
C THR A 13 -23.06 34.53 -26.60
N THR A 14 -23.61 34.58 -25.43
CA THR A 14 -22.83 34.48 -24.16
C THR A 14 -22.33 33.04 -24.04
N ALA A 15 -21.01 32.84 -24.14
CA ALA A 15 -20.32 31.60 -23.74
C ALA A 15 -20.47 31.37 -22.22
N PRO A 16 -20.69 30.13 -21.75
CA PRO A 16 -20.66 29.87 -20.32
C PRO A 16 -19.20 29.98 -19.84
N SER A 17 -19.01 30.85 -18.86
CA SER A 17 -17.79 30.97 -18.07
C SER A 17 -17.52 29.65 -17.38
N THR A 18 -16.38 29.05 -17.67
CA THR A 18 -15.85 27.92 -16.91
C THR A 18 -15.30 28.50 -15.62
N GLU A 19 -16.11 28.46 -14.57
CA GLU A 19 -15.73 28.88 -13.25
C GLU A 19 -15.12 27.71 -12.51
N ALA A 20 -13.80 27.83 -12.26
CA ALA A 20 -13.06 27.40 -11.11
C ALA A 20 -13.11 25.91 -10.72
N ALA A 21 -12.08 25.19 -11.14
CA ALA A 21 -11.48 24.20 -10.24
C ALA A 21 -11.03 24.96 -8.97
N ALA A 22 -11.66 24.67 -7.85
CA ALA A 22 -11.29 25.26 -6.58
C ALA A 22 -9.87 24.80 -6.23
N ASP A 23 -9.02 25.78 -6.08
CA ASP A 23 -7.69 25.73 -5.50
C ASP A 23 -7.83 25.26 -4.03
N THR A 24 -7.81 23.96 -3.78
CA THR A 24 -7.61 23.33 -2.47
C THR A 24 -6.15 22.90 -2.33
N ALA A 25 -5.24 23.82 -2.64
CA ALA A 25 -3.88 23.65 -2.17
C ALA A 25 -3.92 23.74 -0.63
N ALA A 26 -3.63 22.60 0.04
CA ALA A 26 -3.36 22.57 1.46
C ALA A 26 -2.32 23.66 1.79
N SER A 27 -2.43 24.25 2.97
CA SER A 27 -1.42 25.18 3.46
C SER A 27 -0.09 24.43 3.61
N THR A 28 0.78 24.52 2.62
CA THR A 28 2.13 23.92 2.61
C THR A 28 3.10 24.61 3.57
N ALA A 29 2.61 25.46 4.48
CA ALA A 29 3.41 26.36 5.29
C ALA A 29 4.32 25.66 6.32
N ASP A 30 4.11 24.36 6.62
CA ASP A 30 4.86 23.62 7.64
C ASP A 30 5.43 22.26 7.16
N VAL A 31 5.35 21.95 5.84
CA VAL A 31 5.91 20.73 5.29
C VAL A 31 7.42 20.88 5.12
N THR A 32 8.17 20.19 5.95
CA THR A 32 9.64 20.13 5.85
C THR A 32 10.06 18.74 5.42
N THR A 33 10.75 18.63 4.29
CA THR A 33 11.34 17.40 3.77
C THR A 33 12.87 17.42 3.91
N ILE A 34 13.49 16.25 3.93
CA ILE A 34 14.95 16.09 4.02
C ILE A 34 15.64 16.76 2.83
N LYS A 35 15.08 16.61 1.64
CA LYS A 35 15.51 17.25 0.41
C LYS A 35 14.44 18.25 -0.03
N ASP A 36 14.80 19.53 -0.07
CA ASP A 36 13.87 20.61 -0.40
C ASP A 36 13.11 20.34 -1.71
N GLY A 37 11.79 20.47 -1.67
CA GLY A 37 10.91 20.22 -2.82
C GLY A 37 10.72 18.74 -3.22
N THR A 38 11.25 17.78 -2.45
CA THR A 38 11.21 16.36 -2.78
C THR A 38 10.64 15.56 -1.60
N LEU A 39 9.66 14.68 -1.86
CA LEU A 39 9.23 13.67 -0.92
C LEU A 39 10.07 12.41 -1.15
N MET A 40 10.99 12.11 -0.23
CA MET A 40 11.79 10.89 -0.27
C MET A 40 11.06 9.77 0.46
N VAL A 41 10.77 8.67 -0.22
CA VAL A 41 9.96 7.56 0.30
C VAL A 41 10.78 6.28 0.32
N GLY A 42 10.95 5.69 1.52
CA GLY A 42 11.51 4.36 1.68
C GLY A 42 10.50 3.30 1.25
N VAL A 43 10.93 2.37 0.39
CA VAL A 43 10.12 1.25 -0.11
C VAL A 43 10.95 -0.02 -0.15
N GLU A 44 10.34 -1.18 0.07
CA GLU A 44 10.97 -2.47 -0.24
C GLU A 44 10.45 -2.99 -1.57
N ILE A 45 11.16 -2.74 -2.68
CA ILE A 45 10.70 -3.20 -3.99
C ILE A 45 10.84 -4.72 -4.09
N GLY A 46 9.69 -5.39 -4.22
CA GLY A 46 9.58 -6.85 -4.24
C GLY A 46 8.42 -7.40 -3.41
N TYR A 47 7.42 -6.54 -3.09
CA TYR A 47 6.21 -6.87 -2.33
C TYR A 47 4.93 -6.64 -3.17
N PRO A 48 4.74 -7.40 -4.27
CA PRO A 48 3.61 -7.19 -5.17
C PRO A 48 2.28 -7.51 -4.47
N PRO A 49 1.18 -6.78 -4.78
CA PRO A 49 1.06 -5.72 -5.78
C PRO A 49 1.33 -4.32 -5.20
N MET A 50 1.88 -4.21 -3.98
CA MET A 50 2.13 -2.94 -3.29
C MET A 50 3.26 -2.16 -3.96
N GLU A 51 4.47 -2.76 -4.07
CA GLU A 51 5.62 -2.19 -4.76
C GLU A 51 6.49 -3.30 -5.37
N TYR A 52 6.69 -3.24 -6.67
CA TYR A 52 7.47 -4.21 -7.42
C TYR A 52 7.99 -3.61 -8.73
N PHE A 53 8.91 -4.30 -9.40
CA PHE A 53 9.37 -3.85 -10.71
C PHE A 53 8.43 -4.32 -11.81
N ASP A 54 8.17 -3.44 -12.78
CA ASP A 54 7.51 -3.80 -14.03
C ASP A 54 8.34 -4.84 -14.81
N THR A 55 7.78 -5.33 -15.90
CA THR A 55 8.39 -6.33 -16.79
C THR A 55 9.75 -5.92 -17.38
N ASP A 56 10.10 -4.64 -17.31
CA ASP A 56 11.43 -4.13 -17.70
C ASP A 56 12.50 -4.40 -16.62
N GLY A 57 12.10 -4.82 -15.42
CA GLY A 57 12.97 -5.10 -14.29
C GLY A 57 13.63 -3.87 -13.67
N ALA A 58 13.15 -2.66 -13.96
CA ALA A 58 13.76 -1.41 -13.53
C ALA A 58 12.76 -0.33 -13.08
N THR A 59 11.56 -0.30 -13.66
CA THR A 59 10.54 0.69 -13.34
C THR A 59 9.71 0.23 -12.13
N PRO A 60 9.75 0.94 -10.99
CA PRO A 60 8.89 0.63 -9.86
C PRO A 60 7.43 0.91 -10.19
N ILE A 61 6.56 -0.05 -9.90
CA ILE A 61 5.11 0.04 -10.03
C ILE A 61 4.45 -0.59 -8.80
N GLY A 62 3.17 -0.38 -8.62
CA GLY A 62 2.39 -0.98 -7.54
C GLY A 62 1.44 0.02 -6.88
N PHE A 63 0.60 -0.50 -6.00
CA PHE A 63 -0.38 0.30 -5.27
C PHE A 63 0.30 1.41 -4.46
N ASP A 64 1.31 1.08 -3.64
CA ASP A 64 2.05 2.02 -2.82
C ASP A 64 2.84 3.03 -3.63
N VAL A 65 3.37 2.62 -4.79
CA VAL A 65 4.07 3.52 -5.71
C VAL A 65 3.10 4.57 -6.28
N GLU A 66 1.87 4.18 -6.65
CA GLU A 66 0.87 5.13 -7.16
C GLU A 66 0.31 6.02 -6.06
N VAL A 67 0.12 5.50 -4.84
CA VAL A 67 -0.25 6.32 -3.67
C VAL A 67 0.84 7.34 -3.37
N ALA A 68 2.12 6.94 -3.39
CA ALA A 68 3.25 7.87 -3.18
C ALA A 68 3.29 8.98 -4.26
N ASN A 69 3.05 8.64 -5.53
CA ASN A 69 2.94 9.62 -6.61
C ASN A 69 1.79 10.61 -6.37
N ALA A 70 0.59 10.09 -6.06
CA ALA A 70 -0.58 10.94 -5.81
C ALA A 70 -0.38 11.88 -4.61
N LEU A 71 0.29 11.40 -3.56
CA LEU A 71 0.65 12.22 -2.39
C LEU A 71 1.66 13.32 -2.75
N ALA A 72 2.73 12.98 -3.47
CA ALA A 72 3.73 13.95 -3.89
C ALA A 72 3.09 15.03 -4.79
N ASP A 73 2.25 14.63 -5.75
CA ASP A 73 1.52 15.56 -6.62
C ASP A 73 0.59 16.48 -5.81
N TYR A 74 -0.16 15.95 -4.84
CA TYR A 74 -1.05 16.74 -3.99
C TYR A 74 -0.28 17.75 -3.13
N LEU A 75 0.88 17.35 -2.61
CA LEU A 75 1.75 18.19 -1.79
C LEU A 75 2.61 19.17 -2.61
N GLY A 76 2.61 19.04 -3.95
CA GLY A 76 3.44 19.84 -4.84
C GLY A 76 4.94 19.53 -4.72
N LEU A 77 5.29 18.28 -4.41
CA LEU A 77 6.65 17.78 -4.25
C LEU A 77 7.03 16.84 -5.41
N GLU A 78 8.33 16.74 -5.69
CA GLU A 78 8.85 15.65 -6.52
C GLU A 78 8.92 14.36 -5.72
N LEU A 79 8.63 13.20 -6.32
CA LEU A 79 8.77 11.89 -5.67
C LEU A 79 10.17 11.32 -5.91
N GLU A 80 10.82 10.84 -4.84
CA GLU A 80 12.04 10.03 -4.90
C GLU A 80 11.84 8.75 -4.11
N LEU A 81 11.77 7.60 -4.80
CA LEU A 81 11.71 6.29 -4.15
C LEU A 81 13.11 5.80 -3.79
N VAL A 82 13.28 5.35 -2.54
CA VAL A 82 14.54 4.82 -2.01
C VAL A 82 14.34 3.34 -1.69
N ASP A 83 14.75 2.47 -2.61
CA ASP A 83 14.70 1.02 -2.40
C ASP A 83 15.58 0.62 -1.22
N THR A 84 15.00 -0.09 -0.27
CA THR A 84 15.64 -0.47 1.00
C THR A 84 15.07 -1.81 1.44
N SER A 85 15.91 -2.73 1.92
CA SER A 85 15.43 -4.00 2.48
C SER A 85 14.58 -3.76 3.72
N TRP A 86 13.61 -4.65 3.94
CA TRP A 86 12.64 -4.53 5.05
C TRP A 86 13.31 -4.46 6.42
N ASP A 87 14.34 -5.28 6.67
CA ASP A 87 15.12 -5.29 7.92
C ASP A 87 15.77 -3.96 8.29
N GLY A 88 16.02 -3.10 7.29
CA GLY A 88 16.62 -1.78 7.45
C GLY A 88 15.66 -0.61 7.33
N ILE A 89 14.38 -0.85 6.94
CA ILE A 89 13.50 0.24 6.49
C ILE A 89 13.13 1.21 7.63
N PHE A 90 12.87 0.71 8.83
CA PHE A 90 12.55 1.56 9.98
C PHE A 90 13.75 2.35 10.50
N ALA A 91 14.94 1.73 10.48
CA ALA A 91 16.19 2.45 10.81
C ALA A 91 16.48 3.57 9.80
N GLY A 92 16.11 3.39 8.54
CA GLY A 92 16.23 4.41 7.50
C GLY A 92 15.43 5.67 7.79
N VAL A 93 14.14 5.54 8.15
CA VAL A 93 13.31 6.71 8.49
C VAL A 93 13.75 7.36 9.79
N ASP A 94 14.18 6.60 10.80
CA ASP A 94 14.64 7.14 12.06
C ASP A 94 15.94 7.94 11.90
N THR A 95 16.86 7.48 11.06
CA THR A 95 18.13 8.17 10.77
C THR A 95 17.99 9.28 9.73
N GLY A 96 16.84 9.46 9.10
CA GLY A 96 16.59 10.51 8.11
C GLY A 96 17.17 10.17 6.72
N LYS A 97 17.18 8.91 6.33
CA LYS A 97 17.54 8.48 4.98
C LYS A 97 16.44 8.84 3.96
N TYR A 98 15.19 8.87 4.39
CA TYR A 98 14.00 9.31 3.67
C TYR A 98 12.97 9.89 4.64
N ASP A 99 12.00 10.63 4.11
CA ASP A 99 11.00 11.37 4.87
C ASP A 99 9.96 10.46 5.51
N CYS A 100 9.54 9.43 4.79
CA CYS A 100 8.53 8.47 5.22
C CYS A 100 8.76 7.09 4.57
N ILE A 101 8.04 6.09 5.09
CA ILE A 101 7.94 4.75 4.51
C ILE A 101 6.52 4.58 3.97
N ILE A 102 6.39 4.20 2.70
CA ILE A 102 5.15 3.72 2.06
C ILE A 102 5.50 2.36 1.47
N SER A 103 5.25 1.31 2.24
CA SER A 103 5.65 -0.07 1.93
C SER A 103 4.87 -1.05 2.79
N CYS A 104 3.56 -1.07 2.63
CA CYS A 104 2.62 -1.95 3.33
C CYS A 104 2.84 -2.01 4.86
N VAL A 105 3.08 -0.85 5.50
CA VAL A 105 3.39 -0.80 6.94
C VAL A 105 2.13 -0.96 7.78
N SER A 106 1.99 -2.10 8.45
CA SER A 106 0.90 -2.34 9.42
C SER A 106 0.95 -1.35 10.57
N ILE A 107 -0.21 -0.80 10.93
CA ILE A 107 -0.39 0.10 12.07
C ILE A 107 -0.51 -0.74 13.34
N THR A 108 0.59 -0.93 14.07
CA THR A 108 0.60 -1.62 15.38
C THR A 108 0.83 -0.66 16.53
N ASP A 109 0.45 -1.06 17.76
CA ASP A 109 0.69 -0.24 18.94
C ASP A 109 2.19 -0.11 19.26
N GLU A 110 2.98 -1.12 18.95
CA GLU A 110 4.43 -1.07 19.07
C GLU A 110 5.01 0.01 18.15
N ARG A 111 4.66 -0.01 16.84
CA ARG A 111 5.11 0.98 15.86
C ARG A 111 4.63 2.39 16.18
N LYS A 112 3.38 2.56 16.67
CA LYS A 112 2.88 3.86 17.17
C LYS A 112 3.71 4.40 18.33
N GLY A 113 4.26 3.54 19.17
CA GLY A 113 5.16 3.92 20.26
C GLY A 113 6.47 4.55 19.76
N GLN A 114 6.99 4.07 18.63
CA GLN A 114 8.31 4.42 18.10
C GLN A 114 8.26 5.47 17.00
N PHE A 115 7.21 5.49 16.17
CA PHE A 115 7.07 6.30 14.97
C PHE A 115 5.78 7.13 14.99
N ASN A 116 5.68 8.10 14.08
CA ASN A 116 4.41 8.65 13.66
C ASN A 116 3.84 7.76 12.56
N LEU A 117 2.61 7.30 12.75
CA LEU A 117 1.85 6.56 11.75
C LEU A 117 0.63 7.39 11.35
N THR A 118 0.37 7.48 10.06
CA THR A 118 -0.84 8.13 9.54
C THR A 118 -2.10 7.34 9.88
N LYS A 119 -3.26 7.90 9.59
CA LYS A 119 -4.48 7.11 9.45
C LYS A 119 -4.31 6.05 8.37
N PRO A 120 -5.05 4.94 8.42
CA PRO A 120 -4.93 3.89 7.43
C PRO A 120 -5.33 4.37 6.03
N TYR A 121 -4.65 3.87 4.99
CA TYR A 121 -4.98 4.16 3.59
C TYR A 121 -5.42 2.92 2.80
N VAL A 122 -5.21 1.72 3.34
CA VAL A 122 -5.72 0.46 2.80
C VAL A 122 -5.98 -0.52 3.93
N SER A 123 -6.99 -1.38 3.78
CA SER A 123 -7.29 -2.46 4.72
C SER A 123 -6.56 -3.73 4.31
N ASN A 124 -6.12 -4.49 5.32
CA ASN A 124 -5.42 -5.75 5.16
C ASN A 124 -5.86 -6.75 6.25
N HIS A 125 -5.63 -8.02 6.01
CA HIS A 125 -5.67 -9.11 6.97
C HIS A 125 -4.44 -9.98 6.78
N THR A 126 -4.02 -10.75 7.78
CA THR A 126 -3.07 -11.83 7.56
C THR A 126 -3.80 -13.10 7.15
N VAL A 127 -3.22 -13.87 6.23
CA VAL A 127 -3.82 -15.07 5.64
C VAL A 127 -2.84 -16.22 5.57
N LEU A 128 -3.36 -17.45 5.64
CA LEU A 128 -2.61 -18.68 5.39
C LEU A 128 -2.92 -19.21 3.99
N ILE A 129 -1.89 -19.32 3.17
CA ILE A 129 -1.94 -19.78 1.78
C ILE A 129 -1.30 -21.17 1.67
N VAL A 130 -1.96 -22.08 0.95
CA VAL A 130 -1.48 -23.43 0.69
C VAL A 130 -1.71 -23.81 -0.78
N PRO A 131 -1.03 -24.85 -1.32
CA PRO A 131 -1.40 -25.43 -2.60
C PRO A 131 -2.84 -25.94 -2.62
N ASN A 132 -3.50 -25.86 -3.78
CA ASN A 132 -4.90 -26.29 -3.91
C ASN A 132 -5.17 -27.75 -3.55
N ASP A 133 -4.18 -28.61 -3.76
CA ASP A 133 -4.22 -30.04 -3.43
C ASP A 133 -3.73 -30.36 -2.00
N SER A 134 -3.37 -29.34 -1.21
CA SER A 134 -2.98 -29.50 0.19
C SER A 134 -4.15 -29.98 1.05
N GLU A 135 -3.82 -30.87 2.01
CA GLU A 135 -4.75 -31.32 3.06
C GLU A 135 -4.85 -30.34 4.23
N ILE A 136 -3.97 -29.30 4.28
CA ILE A 136 -4.02 -28.24 5.27
C ILE A 136 -5.25 -27.38 4.95
N ASP A 137 -6.19 -27.28 5.90
CA ASP A 137 -7.45 -26.54 5.75
C ASP A 137 -7.73 -25.55 6.91
N SER A 138 -6.81 -25.45 7.87
CA SER A 138 -6.89 -24.55 9.03
C SER A 138 -5.51 -24.29 9.63
N MET A 139 -5.41 -23.38 10.61
CA MET A 139 -4.16 -23.14 11.35
C MET A 139 -3.74 -24.39 12.18
N GLU A 140 -4.70 -25.10 12.76
CA GLU A 140 -4.43 -26.30 13.56
C GLU A 140 -3.89 -27.45 12.69
N ALA A 141 -4.22 -27.46 11.41
CA ALA A 141 -3.73 -28.46 10.45
C ALA A 141 -2.24 -28.24 10.08
N LEU A 142 -1.61 -27.15 10.54
CA LEU A 142 -0.16 -26.92 10.37
C LEU A 142 0.71 -27.86 11.21
N ASN A 143 0.12 -28.68 12.08
CA ASN A 143 0.89 -29.60 12.93
C ASN A 143 1.70 -30.61 12.08
N GLY A 144 3.02 -30.51 12.19
CA GLY A 144 3.97 -31.33 11.41
C GLY A 144 4.25 -30.82 10.00
N HIS A 145 3.72 -29.64 9.65
CA HIS A 145 3.96 -28.97 8.38
C HIS A 145 4.80 -27.71 8.55
N SER A 146 5.30 -27.19 7.44
CA SER A 146 6.12 -25.97 7.38
C SER A 146 5.34 -24.75 6.88
N THR A 147 5.67 -23.59 7.45
CA THR A 147 5.11 -22.29 7.05
C THR A 147 6.23 -21.30 6.78
N ALA A 148 6.17 -20.64 5.63
CA ALA A 148 7.08 -19.57 5.25
C ALA A 148 6.49 -18.20 5.59
N VAL A 149 7.33 -17.29 6.08
CA VAL A 149 6.99 -15.88 6.34
C VAL A 149 8.13 -14.99 5.89
N GLN A 150 7.84 -13.73 5.58
CA GLN A 150 8.88 -12.71 5.49
C GLN A 150 9.28 -12.29 6.90
N ALA A 151 10.58 -12.29 7.18
CA ALA A 151 11.14 -11.95 8.49
C ALA A 151 10.81 -10.51 8.92
N GLU A 152 10.62 -10.28 10.22
CA GLU A 152 10.39 -8.97 10.84
C GLU A 152 9.08 -8.28 10.41
N THR A 153 8.14 -9.04 9.82
CA THR A 153 6.77 -8.60 9.57
C THR A 153 5.84 -8.96 10.73
N THR A 154 4.64 -8.39 10.75
CA THR A 154 3.57 -8.80 11.69
C THR A 154 3.18 -10.28 11.52
N ALA A 155 3.24 -10.80 10.29
CA ALA A 155 3.05 -12.22 10.00
C ALA A 155 4.13 -13.11 10.65
N ASP A 156 5.39 -12.67 10.61
CA ASP A 156 6.51 -13.35 11.27
C ASP A 156 6.34 -13.35 12.79
N ASP A 157 5.97 -12.20 13.37
CA ASP A 157 5.75 -12.07 14.82
C ASP A 157 4.61 -12.97 15.28
N TYR A 158 3.50 -13.01 14.54
CA TYR A 158 2.39 -13.92 14.80
C TYR A 158 2.85 -15.38 14.78
N MET A 159 3.58 -15.80 13.76
CA MET A 159 4.03 -17.18 13.64
C MET A 159 5.12 -17.53 14.64
N LYS A 160 6.00 -16.61 15.06
CA LYS A 160 6.95 -16.83 16.17
C LYS A 160 6.23 -17.12 17.48
N GLU A 161 5.11 -16.45 17.73
CA GLU A 161 4.32 -16.65 18.95
C GLU A 161 3.55 -17.98 18.93
N HIS A 162 3.00 -18.37 17.76
CA HIS A 162 2.03 -19.48 17.66
C HIS A 162 2.59 -20.78 17.09
N SER A 163 3.70 -20.75 16.33
CA SER A 163 4.21 -21.94 15.61
C SER A 163 4.49 -23.12 16.52
N ALA A 164 5.01 -22.90 17.73
CA ALA A 164 5.31 -23.96 18.68
C ALA A 164 4.03 -24.65 19.19
N GLU A 165 2.96 -23.90 19.43
CA GLU A 165 1.66 -24.44 19.86
C GLU A 165 0.97 -25.16 18.71
N LEU A 166 1.05 -24.61 17.49
CA LEU A 166 0.54 -25.21 16.26
C LEU A 166 1.33 -26.45 15.83
N GLY A 167 2.55 -26.65 16.34
CA GLY A 167 3.44 -27.72 15.89
C GLY A 167 3.98 -27.50 14.46
N ALA A 168 4.00 -26.24 14.02
CA ALA A 168 4.46 -25.83 12.70
C ALA A 168 5.97 -25.55 12.69
N GLU A 169 6.67 -25.94 11.61
CA GLU A 169 8.04 -25.53 11.37
C GLU A 169 8.06 -24.17 10.65
N LEU A 170 8.68 -23.15 11.26
CA LEU A 170 8.72 -21.80 10.75
C LEU A 170 9.96 -21.56 9.90
N PHE A 171 9.77 -21.12 8.64
CA PHE A 171 10.83 -20.68 7.73
C PHE A 171 10.71 -19.18 7.49
N GLN A 172 11.79 -18.46 7.75
CA GLN A 172 11.86 -17.01 7.62
C GLN A 172 12.72 -16.63 6.41
N TYR A 173 12.23 -15.73 5.58
CA TYR A 173 12.90 -15.25 4.37
C TYR A 173 13.03 -13.74 4.40
N ASP A 174 14.07 -13.21 3.75
CA ASP A 174 14.28 -11.76 3.65
C ASP A 174 13.20 -11.08 2.80
N LYS A 175 12.59 -11.80 1.84
CA LYS A 175 11.58 -11.28 0.93
C LYS A 175 10.41 -12.25 0.77
N VAL A 176 9.20 -11.69 0.65
CA VAL A 176 7.96 -12.49 0.47
C VAL A 176 7.99 -13.34 -0.79
N ILE A 177 8.63 -12.87 -1.87
CA ILE A 177 8.75 -13.65 -3.11
C ILE A 177 9.44 -14.99 -2.87
N ASN A 178 10.42 -15.05 -1.97
CA ASN A 178 11.13 -16.27 -1.64
C ASN A 178 10.24 -17.28 -0.91
N CYS A 179 9.27 -16.78 -0.11
CA CYS A 179 8.25 -17.63 0.52
C CYS A 179 7.41 -18.36 -0.55
N PHE A 180 6.94 -17.64 -1.56
CA PHE A 180 6.17 -18.23 -2.65
C PHE A 180 7.01 -19.11 -3.59
N ASP A 181 8.26 -18.75 -3.83
CA ASP A 181 9.19 -19.60 -4.61
C ASP A 181 9.41 -20.95 -3.92
N ASP A 182 9.54 -20.96 -2.59
CA ASP A 182 9.72 -22.18 -1.82
C ASP A 182 8.43 -22.99 -1.70
N LEU A 183 7.27 -22.33 -1.55
CA LEU A 183 5.97 -22.97 -1.64
C LEU A 183 5.77 -23.65 -3.02
N LYS A 184 6.07 -22.94 -4.10
CA LYS A 184 5.98 -23.44 -5.48
C LYS A 184 6.91 -24.63 -5.74
N ALA A 185 8.08 -24.62 -5.12
CA ALA A 185 9.05 -25.71 -5.23
C ALA A 185 8.76 -26.89 -4.29
N GLY A 186 7.74 -26.81 -3.44
CA GLY A 186 7.40 -27.83 -2.44
C GLY A 186 8.45 -27.95 -1.32
N ARG A 187 9.18 -26.86 -1.02
CA ARG A 187 10.13 -26.81 0.10
C ARG A 187 9.48 -26.33 1.39
N THR A 188 8.38 -25.61 1.27
CA THR A 188 7.46 -25.28 2.37
C THR A 188 6.05 -25.70 2.00
N ASP A 189 5.19 -25.96 3.01
CA ASP A 189 3.82 -26.45 2.81
C ASP A 189 2.81 -25.29 2.74
N SER A 190 3.17 -24.15 3.30
CA SER A 190 2.31 -22.97 3.36
C SER A 190 3.10 -21.66 3.38
N VAL A 191 2.40 -20.54 3.10
CA VAL A 191 2.88 -19.17 3.30
C VAL A 191 1.88 -18.43 4.19
N PHE A 192 2.37 -17.73 5.20
CA PHE A 192 1.57 -16.84 6.04
C PHE A 192 1.99 -15.40 5.76
N THR A 193 1.06 -14.55 5.27
CA THR A 193 1.35 -13.23 4.73
C THR A 193 0.13 -12.33 4.71
N ASP A 194 0.28 -11.11 4.20
CA ASP A 194 -0.79 -10.13 3.97
C ASP A 194 -1.77 -10.59 2.88
N SER A 195 -3.07 -10.36 3.12
CA SER A 195 -4.14 -10.67 2.16
C SER A 195 -3.99 -9.90 0.84
N VAL A 196 -3.51 -8.65 0.91
CA VAL A 196 -3.23 -7.84 -0.29
C VAL A 196 -2.14 -8.46 -1.16
N VAL A 197 -1.10 -9.04 -0.55
CA VAL A 197 -0.04 -9.77 -1.27
C VAL A 197 -0.53 -11.11 -1.77
N ALA A 198 -1.29 -11.84 -0.94
CA ALA A 198 -1.88 -13.11 -1.33
C ALA A 198 -2.75 -12.97 -2.58
N ALA A 199 -3.53 -11.90 -2.69
CA ALA A 199 -4.40 -11.63 -3.84
C ALA A 199 -3.62 -11.57 -5.17
N TYR A 200 -2.40 -11.02 -5.17
CA TYR A 200 -1.53 -11.00 -6.35
C TYR A 200 -1.15 -12.41 -6.81
N TYR A 201 -0.64 -13.24 -5.90
CA TYR A 201 -0.22 -14.61 -6.23
C TYR A 201 -1.40 -15.52 -6.55
N LEU A 202 -2.55 -15.30 -5.90
CA LEU A 202 -3.80 -16.02 -6.21
C LEU A 202 -4.41 -15.56 -7.54
N GLY A 203 -4.26 -14.29 -7.93
CA GLY A 203 -4.81 -13.73 -9.17
C GLY A 203 -4.22 -14.37 -10.42
N ASP A 204 -2.90 -14.45 -10.49
CA ASP A 204 -2.17 -14.98 -11.66
C ASP A 204 -2.11 -16.53 -11.68
N GLU A 205 -2.10 -17.16 -10.51
CA GLU A 205 -1.97 -18.61 -10.35
C GLU A 205 -3.13 -19.20 -9.49
N ALA A 206 -4.31 -18.61 -9.52
CA ALA A 206 -5.48 -19.00 -8.71
C ALA A 206 -5.86 -20.50 -8.79
N SER A 207 -5.41 -21.20 -9.85
CA SER A 207 -5.57 -22.65 -9.98
C SER A 207 -4.58 -23.47 -9.11
N ASN A 208 -3.56 -22.83 -8.56
CA ASN A 208 -2.48 -23.51 -7.85
C ASN A 208 -2.56 -23.37 -6.33
N TYR A 209 -3.15 -22.31 -5.83
CA TYR A 209 -3.19 -21.98 -4.41
C TYR A 209 -4.60 -21.64 -3.91
N LYS A 210 -4.81 -21.78 -2.61
CA LYS A 210 -6.02 -21.36 -1.90
C LYS A 210 -5.66 -20.73 -0.56
N THR A 211 -6.49 -19.78 -0.11
CA THR A 211 -6.51 -19.30 1.26
C THR A 211 -7.31 -20.27 2.11
N VAL A 212 -6.77 -20.74 3.22
CA VAL A 212 -7.43 -21.67 4.13
C VAL A 212 -7.72 -21.08 5.50
N TRP A 213 -7.13 -19.93 5.79
CA TRP A 213 -7.39 -19.17 7.01
C TRP A 213 -7.13 -17.69 6.76
N GLU A 214 -7.92 -16.84 7.42
CA GLU A 214 -7.79 -15.40 7.42
C GLU A 214 -8.04 -14.90 8.84
N ASN A 215 -7.22 -13.94 9.29
CA ASN A 215 -7.40 -13.33 10.59
C ASN A 215 -8.67 -12.46 10.58
N ASP A 216 -9.55 -12.66 11.57
CA ASP A 216 -10.76 -11.85 11.74
C ASP A 216 -10.45 -10.38 12.11
N GLU A 217 -9.27 -10.12 12.67
CA GLU A 217 -8.82 -8.78 13.04
C GLU A 217 -8.27 -8.05 11.81
N LEU A 218 -8.82 -6.85 11.56
CA LEU A 218 -8.32 -5.97 10.52
C LEU A 218 -6.90 -5.49 10.89
N GLU A 219 -5.99 -5.60 9.96
CA GLU A 219 -4.64 -5.06 10.05
C GLU A 219 -4.50 -3.83 9.14
N PRO A 220 -4.83 -2.62 9.64
CA PRO A 220 -4.81 -1.43 8.82
C PRO A 220 -3.38 -1.02 8.47
N ILE A 221 -3.17 -0.60 7.23
CA ILE A 221 -1.87 -0.17 6.69
C ILE A 221 -1.80 1.36 6.69
N GLY A 222 -0.69 1.91 7.16
CA GLY A 222 -0.44 3.34 7.23
C GLY A 222 0.95 3.74 6.75
N ILE A 223 1.16 5.04 6.59
CA ILE A 223 2.46 5.61 6.22
C ILE A 223 3.24 5.89 7.51
N CYS A 224 4.50 5.47 7.53
CA CYS A 224 5.35 5.59 8.71
C CYS A 224 6.35 6.74 8.56
N LEU A 225 6.40 7.63 9.56
CA LEU A 225 7.32 8.75 9.60
C LEU A 225 8.15 8.71 10.89
N LYS A 226 9.29 9.38 10.88
CA LYS A 226 10.08 9.59 12.09
C LYS A 226 9.23 10.23 13.18
N LYS A 227 9.38 9.75 14.42
CA LYS A 227 8.69 10.30 15.58
C LYS A 227 8.95 11.79 15.75
N GLY A 228 7.88 12.56 15.90
CA GLY A 228 7.93 14.03 16.04
C GLY A 228 7.95 14.81 14.72
N ASN A 229 7.87 14.15 13.56
CA ASN A 229 7.63 14.83 12.28
C ASN A 229 6.13 15.07 12.07
N ASP A 230 5.52 15.85 12.99
CA ASP A 230 4.07 16.02 13.06
C ASP A 230 3.53 16.84 11.87
N GLY A 231 4.31 17.81 11.38
CA GLY A 231 3.90 18.67 10.26
C GLY A 231 3.71 17.89 8.97
N LEU A 232 4.71 17.09 8.56
CA LEU A 232 4.61 16.25 7.38
C LEU A 232 3.58 15.13 7.57
N SER A 233 3.50 14.54 8.78
CA SER A 233 2.51 13.51 9.11
C SER A 233 1.08 14.02 8.91
N GLN A 234 0.78 15.23 9.41
CA GLN A 234 -0.53 15.84 9.24
C GLN A 234 -0.82 16.20 7.77
N ALA A 235 0.18 16.73 7.05
CA ALA A 235 0.03 17.06 5.63
C ALA A 235 -0.27 15.82 4.78
N ILE A 236 0.37 14.68 5.08
CA ILE A 236 0.09 13.41 4.42
C ILE A 236 -1.31 12.90 4.79
N ASP A 237 -1.74 13.01 6.04
CA ASP A 237 -3.10 12.64 6.46
C ASP A 237 -4.16 13.48 5.74
N ASP A 238 -3.94 14.80 5.63
CA ASP A 238 -4.85 15.69 4.91
C ASP A 238 -4.90 15.38 3.41
N ALA A 239 -3.75 15.03 2.82
CA ALA A 239 -3.65 14.59 1.43
C ALA A 239 -4.41 13.27 1.19
N LEU A 240 -4.20 12.28 2.06
CA LEU A 240 -4.92 11.00 1.98
C LEU A 240 -6.44 11.18 2.15
N ASP A 241 -6.88 12.07 3.03
CA ASP A 241 -8.32 12.42 3.19
C ASP A 241 -8.89 13.03 1.91
N ALA A 242 -8.16 13.94 1.25
CA ALA A 242 -8.56 14.54 -0.01
C ALA A 242 -8.60 13.52 -1.16
N LEU A 243 -7.56 12.69 -1.30
CA LEU A 243 -7.46 11.64 -2.33
C LEU A 243 -8.50 10.52 -2.13
N SER A 244 -8.93 10.28 -0.88
CA SER A 244 -10.06 9.39 -0.59
C SER A 244 -11.38 10.03 -1.02
N ALA A 245 -11.58 11.31 -0.68
CA ALA A 245 -12.83 12.03 -0.95
C ALA A 245 -13.08 12.25 -2.45
N ASP A 246 -12.03 12.42 -3.26
CA ASP A 246 -12.14 12.59 -4.72
C ASP A 246 -12.16 11.25 -5.48
N GLY A 247 -11.97 10.11 -4.79
CA GLY A 247 -12.01 8.76 -5.35
C GLY A 247 -10.69 8.28 -5.97
N THR A 248 -9.61 9.06 -5.85
CA THR A 248 -8.28 8.68 -6.38
C THR A 248 -7.77 7.39 -5.72
N LEU A 249 -7.82 7.30 -4.37
CA LEU A 249 -7.37 6.09 -3.67
C LEU A 249 -8.18 4.86 -4.05
N GLY A 250 -9.52 4.97 -4.15
CA GLY A 250 -10.38 3.87 -4.59
C GLY A 250 -10.05 3.41 -6.01
N THR A 251 -9.79 4.36 -6.93
CA THR A 251 -9.40 4.04 -8.32
C THR A 251 -8.07 3.28 -8.38
N ILE A 252 -7.08 3.69 -7.58
CA ILE A 252 -5.79 2.99 -7.48
C ILE A 252 -6.01 1.59 -6.89
N ALA A 253 -6.82 1.46 -5.82
CA ALA A 253 -7.12 0.17 -5.19
C ALA A 253 -7.81 -0.80 -6.16
N GLU A 254 -8.84 -0.34 -6.87
CA GLU A 254 -9.52 -1.16 -7.90
C GLU A 254 -8.58 -1.67 -8.99
N LYS A 255 -7.59 -0.87 -9.38
CA LYS A 255 -6.59 -1.25 -10.38
C LYS A 255 -5.73 -2.44 -9.94
N TYR A 256 -5.29 -2.46 -8.67
CA TYR A 256 -4.35 -3.47 -8.18
C TYR A 256 -5.02 -4.64 -7.48
N PHE A 257 -6.18 -4.43 -6.87
CA PHE A 257 -6.88 -5.46 -6.08
C PHE A 257 -8.21 -5.92 -6.70
N GLY A 258 -8.68 -5.23 -7.75
CA GLY A 258 -9.99 -5.51 -8.34
C GLY A 258 -11.18 -5.08 -7.46
N THR A 259 -10.91 -4.42 -6.33
CA THR A 259 -11.91 -3.90 -5.39
C THR A 259 -11.33 -2.73 -4.61
N ASP A 260 -12.21 -1.84 -4.10
CA ASP A 260 -11.79 -0.71 -3.28
C ASP A 260 -11.55 -1.14 -1.82
N LEU A 261 -10.30 -1.46 -1.48
CA LEU A 261 -9.87 -1.77 -0.10
C LEU A 261 -9.59 -0.51 0.74
N THR A 262 -9.85 0.70 0.21
CA THR A 262 -9.68 1.97 0.91
C THR A 262 -10.98 2.49 1.50
N ALA A 263 -12.11 1.92 1.09
CA ALA A 263 -13.46 2.37 1.47
C ALA A 263 -13.70 2.26 2.98
N GLY A 264 -14.21 3.33 3.58
CA GLY A 264 -14.63 3.35 4.98
C GLY A 264 -13.51 3.46 6.02
N LEU A 265 -12.26 3.66 5.59
CA LEU A 265 -11.11 3.81 6.47
C LEU A 265 -10.93 5.26 6.99
N ARG A 266 -11.64 6.25 6.38
CA ARG A 266 -11.49 7.68 6.63
C ARG A 266 -12.84 8.37 6.81
#